data_bfd138dca9c8666d890debb56686f5cc
#
_entry.id   bfd138dca9c8666d890debb56686f5cc
#
_cell.length_a   1.000
_cell.length_b   1.000
_cell.length_c   1.000
_cell.angle_alpha   90.00
_cell.angle_beta   90.00
_cell.angle_gamma   90.00
#
_symmetry.space_group_name_H-M   'P 1'
#
loop_
_entity.id
_entity.type
_entity.pdbx_description
1 polymer ?
#
loop_
_entity_poly.entity_id
_entity_poly.type
_entity_poly.pdbx_seq_one_letter_code
_entity_poly.pdbx_strand_id
1 'polypeptide(L)'
;MTSNLRALAHGAVAMAALGFAVGACAQTSQSSLAKEIDASASQSGKSFIDLSIGHATYGTSCGNVAGLTCSRGTTSYSLTGGNMLTENLGVELSAMNLGKADRAGGSVVARGVNLSAVGRLPLSDSFALEGKVGPTYGVTRVSAPDIAGIPSGRDRGIGLGYGVALDVNVAHGLHGSIGWEQHDFHFVGQGRSAVRNVTLALGYTF
;
A
#
# COMPACT_ATOMS: atom_id res chain seq x y z
N MET A 1 -42.59 15.40 31.44
CA MET A 1 -42.38 16.62 30.67
C MET A 1 -41.02 16.54 29.99
N THR A 2 -41.06 16.65 28.69
CA THR A 2 -40.00 16.87 27.69
C THR A 2 -38.91 15.81 27.51
N SER A 3 -39.18 15.00 26.56
CA SER A 3 -38.31 14.18 25.72
C SER A 3 -37.16 14.95 25.08
N ASN A 4 -35.98 14.33 24.98
CA ASN A 4 -35.00 14.66 23.95
C ASN A 4 -34.42 13.39 23.37
N LEU A 5 -34.96 12.98 22.25
CA LEU A 5 -34.35 12.08 21.27
C LEU A 5 -33.08 12.76 20.72
N ARG A 6 -31.93 12.13 20.85
CA ARG A 6 -30.76 12.46 20.06
C ARG A 6 -30.56 11.40 18.99
N ALA A 7 -30.76 11.86 17.77
CA ALA A 7 -30.59 11.13 16.54
C ALA A 7 -29.16 10.60 16.37
N LEU A 8 -29.07 9.31 16.09
CA LEU A 8 -27.88 8.64 15.58
C LEU A 8 -27.66 9.06 14.13
N ALA A 9 -26.64 9.86 13.89
CA ALA A 9 -26.20 10.19 12.55
C ALA A 9 -25.34 9.03 12.01
N HIS A 10 -25.90 8.30 11.05
CA HIS A 10 -25.19 7.30 10.25
C HIS A 10 -24.28 8.01 9.27
N GLY A 11 -22.97 7.92 9.46
CA GLY A 11 -21.98 8.36 8.49
C GLY A 11 -21.87 7.37 7.34
N ALA A 12 -22.55 7.63 6.25
CA ALA A 12 -22.35 6.94 4.99
C ALA A 12 -20.99 7.32 4.41
N VAL A 13 -20.08 6.34 4.30
CA VAL A 13 -18.84 6.48 3.55
C VAL A 13 -19.18 6.40 2.07
N ALA A 14 -19.26 7.53 1.40
CA ALA A 14 -19.37 7.60 -0.04
C ALA A 14 -18.01 7.22 -0.66
N MET A 15 -17.94 6.04 -1.31
CA MET A 15 -16.87 5.72 -2.24
C MET A 15 -17.08 6.58 -3.49
N ALA A 16 -16.26 7.61 -3.64
CA ALA A 16 -16.19 8.37 -4.89
C ALA A 16 -15.43 7.53 -5.92
N ALA A 17 -16.15 6.96 -6.88
CA ALA A 17 -15.59 6.39 -8.08
C ALA A 17 -15.07 7.54 -8.94
N LEU A 18 -13.74 7.72 -9.01
CA LEU A 18 -13.09 8.62 -9.96
C LEU A 18 -13.14 7.97 -11.35
N GLY A 19 -14.19 8.27 -12.10
CA GLY A 19 -14.27 8.02 -13.51
C GLY A 19 -13.39 9.01 -14.27
N PHE A 20 -12.29 8.57 -14.83
CA PHE A 20 -11.54 9.36 -15.80
C PHE A 20 -12.24 9.30 -17.16
N ALA A 21 -12.99 10.35 -17.49
CA ALA A 21 -13.45 10.60 -18.84
C ALA A 21 -12.27 11.22 -19.63
N VAL A 22 -11.65 10.42 -20.49
CA VAL A 22 -10.73 10.96 -21.51
C VAL A 22 -11.57 11.44 -22.68
N GLY A 23 -11.72 12.76 -22.76
CA GLY A 23 -12.38 13.43 -23.89
C GLY A 23 -11.53 13.30 -25.15
N ALA A 24 -12.16 12.81 -26.20
CA ALA A 24 -11.65 12.80 -27.57
C ALA A 24 -11.51 14.22 -28.10
N CYS A 25 -10.32 14.60 -28.55
CA CYS A 25 -10.12 15.68 -29.50
C CYS A 25 -9.40 15.18 -30.73
N ALA A 26 -10.01 15.49 -31.86
CA ALA A 26 -9.83 14.95 -33.19
C ALA A 26 -8.59 15.43 -33.94
N GLN A 27 -8.09 14.50 -34.76
CA GLN A 27 -7.58 14.66 -36.15
C GLN A 27 -6.51 15.71 -36.46
N THR A 28 -5.32 15.29 -36.85
CA THR A 28 -4.80 15.31 -38.22
C THR A 28 -3.31 14.87 -38.30
N SER A 29 -2.97 14.19 -39.38
CA SER A 29 -1.65 13.89 -39.94
C SER A 29 -0.89 12.71 -39.33
N GLN A 30 -1.11 11.55 -39.94
CA GLN A 30 -0.38 10.32 -39.71
C GLN A 30 1.04 10.43 -40.26
N SER A 31 2.04 10.42 -39.42
CA SER A 31 3.39 10.01 -39.77
C SER A 31 3.63 8.56 -39.33
N SER A 32 4.52 7.86 -40.00
CA SER A 32 4.84 6.44 -39.77
C SER A 32 5.22 6.09 -38.32
N LEU A 33 5.63 7.07 -37.52
CA LEU A 33 5.89 6.96 -36.08
C LEU A 33 4.61 6.72 -35.25
N ALA A 34 3.44 7.20 -35.69
CA ALA A 34 2.18 6.97 -34.99
C ALA A 34 1.73 5.51 -35.09
N LYS A 35 2.11 4.81 -36.17
CA LYS A 35 1.74 3.41 -36.40
C LYS A 35 2.55 2.42 -35.56
N GLU A 36 3.76 2.75 -35.15
CA GLU A 36 4.54 1.96 -34.18
C GLU A 36 4.05 2.19 -32.74
N ILE A 37 3.60 3.41 -32.43
CA ILE A 37 3.02 3.72 -31.13
C ILE A 37 1.65 3.05 -30.95
N ASP A 38 0.83 2.98 -32.01
CA ASP A 38 -0.47 2.30 -31.97
C ASP A 38 -0.36 0.77 -31.86
N ALA A 39 0.70 0.18 -32.40
CA ALA A 39 0.95 -1.27 -32.22
C ALA A 39 1.39 -1.61 -30.80
N SER A 40 2.10 -0.70 -30.13
CA SER A 40 2.45 -0.80 -28.69
C SER A 40 1.25 -0.54 -27.76
N ALA A 41 0.32 0.31 -28.16
CA ALA A 41 -0.87 0.65 -27.39
C ALA A 41 -1.91 -0.48 -27.33
N SER A 42 -1.83 -1.45 -28.23
CA SER A 42 -2.78 -2.57 -28.29
C SER A 42 -2.55 -3.67 -27.25
N GLN A 43 -1.47 -3.62 -26.45
CA GLN A 43 -1.23 -4.53 -25.32
C GLN A 43 -1.15 -3.83 -23.96
N SER A 44 -1.31 -2.53 -23.91
CA SER A 44 -1.37 -1.77 -22.67
C SER A 44 -2.79 -1.75 -22.13
N GLY A 45 -2.98 -2.08 -20.86
CA GLY A 45 -4.26 -1.92 -20.20
C GLY A 45 -4.72 -3.11 -19.36
N LYS A 46 -3.85 -4.03 -19.00
CA LYS A 46 -4.20 -5.06 -18.02
C LYS A 46 -4.31 -4.42 -16.65
N SER A 47 -5.52 -4.38 -16.12
CA SER A 47 -5.76 -3.98 -14.75
C SER A 47 -5.69 -5.18 -13.83
N PHE A 48 -5.28 -4.97 -12.60
CA PHE A 48 -5.22 -6.02 -11.60
C PHE A 48 -5.71 -5.53 -10.24
N ILE A 49 -6.11 -6.47 -9.42
CA ILE A 49 -6.47 -6.25 -8.02
C ILE A 49 -5.86 -7.37 -7.17
N ASP A 50 -5.21 -7.02 -6.07
CA ASP A 50 -4.54 -7.95 -5.16
C ASP A 50 -5.01 -7.74 -3.74
N LEU A 51 -5.21 -8.84 -3.05
CA LEU A 51 -5.40 -8.88 -1.60
C LEU A 51 -4.18 -9.57 -0.99
N SER A 52 -3.54 -8.91 -0.02
CA SER A 52 -2.39 -9.47 0.65
C SER A 52 -2.56 -9.56 2.17
N ILE A 53 -1.91 -10.57 2.72
CA ILE A 53 -1.65 -10.74 4.15
C ILE A 53 -0.15 -10.79 4.35
N GLY A 54 0.34 -10.23 5.46
CA GLY A 54 1.77 -10.21 5.70
C GLY A 54 2.16 -10.13 7.17
N HIS A 55 3.47 -10.05 7.37
CA HIS A 55 4.08 -9.82 8.66
C HIS A 55 4.86 -8.51 8.61
N ALA A 56 4.33 -7.49 9.30
CA ALA A 56 4.97 -6.18 9.39
C ALA A 56 5.88 -6.11 10.60
N THR A 57 7.07 -5.52 10.44
CA THR A 57 8.05 -5.27 11.50
C THR A 57 8.33 -3.77 11.59
N TYR A 58 8.06 -3.21 12.76
CA TYR A 58 8.26 -1.79 13.05
C TYR A 58 9.70 -1.48 13.45
N GLY A 59 10.33 -0.52 12.80
CA GLY A 59 11.65 0.00 13.13
C GLY A 59 11.68 0.95 14.34
N THR A 60 10.64 0.95 15.17
CA THR A 60 10.53 1.83 16.33
C THR A 60 11.32 1.32 17.52
N SER A 61 11.87 2.23 18.33
CA SER A 61 12.55 1.89 19.57
C SER A 61 11.57 1.41 20.65
N CYS A 62 12.00 0.46 21.45
CA CYS A 62 11.20 -0.12 22.55
C CYS A 62 11.29 0.68 23.85
N GLY A 63 12.09 1.76 23.92
CA GLY A 63 12.43 2.43 25.18
C GLY A 63 13.43 1.62 26.02
N ASN A 64 13.85 2.20 27.12
CA ASN A 64 14.89 1.61 27.99
C ASN A 64 14.35 1.14 29.34
N VAL A 65 13.03 1.03 29.51
CA VAL A 65 12.41 0.62 30.79
C VAL A 65 12.29 -0.91 30.83
N ALA A 66 13.00 -1.52 31.74
CA ALA A 66 12.94 -2.96 31.96
C ALA A 66 11.52 -3.40 32.41
N GLY A 67 11.08 -4.55 31.90
CA GLY A 67 9.78 -5.13 32.27
C GLY A 67 8.59 -4.68 31.40
N LEU A 68 8.78 -3.73 30.48
CA LEU A 68 7.71 -3.37 29.54
C LEU A 68 7.74 -4.25 28.29
N THR A 69 6.56 -4.69 27.87
CA THR A 69 6.42 -5.53 26.66
C THR A 69 6.77 -4.75 25.40
N CYS A 70 7.49 -5.38 24.50
CA CYS A 70 7.81 -4.86 23.20
C CYS A 70 7.81 -5.98 22.15
N SER A 71 6.87 -5.91 21.21
CA SER A 71 6.83 -6.76 20.02
C SER A 71 6.80 -5.89 18.80
N ARG A 72 7.82 -5.99 17.96
CA ARG A 72 7.91 -5.20 16.72
C ARG A 72 7.15 -5.81 15.57
N GLY A 73 6.78 -7.08 15.66
CA GLY A 73 6.11 -7.84 14.62
C GLY A 73 4.59 -7.89 14.81
N THR A 74 3.87 -7.80 13.71
CA THR A 74 2.40 -7.90 13.71
C THR A 74 1.88 -8.32 12.34
N THR A 75 0.66 -8.83 12.30
CA THR A 75 -0.01 -9.18 11.03
C THR A 75 -0.47 -7.91 10.31
N SER A 76 -0.21 -7.87 9.02
CA SER A 76 -0.62 -6.79 8.11
C SER A 76 -1.59 -7.29 7.05
N TYR A 77 -2.35 -6.37 6.48
CA TYR A 77 -3.26 -6.59 5.36
C TYR A 77 -3.15 -5.43 4.39
N SER A 78 -3.20 -5.70 3.09
CA SER A 78 -3.33 -4.65 2.08
C SER A 78 -4.23 -5.06 0.93
N LEU A 79 -4.82 -4.04 0.31
CA LEU A 79 -5.56 -4.13 -0.94
C LEU A 79 -4.85 -3.23 -1.94
N THR A 80 -4.49 -3.81 -3.08
CA THR A 80 -3.79 -3.12 -4.16
C THR A 80 -4.62 -3.19 -5.42
N GLY A 81 -4.70 -2.10 -6.15
CA GLY A 81 -5.25 -2.05 -7.50
C GLY A 81 -4.27 -1.33 -8.41
N GLY A 82 -4.08 -1.83 -9.60
CA GLY A 82 -3.12 -1.27 -10.53
C GLY A 82 -3.48 -1.48 -11.99
N ASN A 83 -2.68 -0.83 -12.83
CA ASN A 83 -2.77 -0.96 -14.27
C ASN A 83 -1.37 -1.00 -14.88
N MET A 84 -1.14 -1.97 -15.75
CA MET A 84 0.08 -2.07 -16.54
C MET A 84 -0.04 -1.19 -17.77
N LEU A 85 0.79 -0.15 -17.84
CA LEU A 85 0.85 0.79 -18.95
C LEU A 85 1.56 0.21 -20.18
N THR A 86 2.51 -0.67 -19.92
CA THR A 86 3.22 -1.49 -20.92
C THR A 86 3.32 -2.92 -20.38
N GLU A 87 3.95 -3.82 -21.11
CA GLU A 87 4.21 -5.18 -20.64
C GLU A 87 5.07 -5.23 -19.36
N ASN A 88 5.92 -4.24 -19.17
CA ASN A 88 6.93 -4.21 -18.09
C ASN A 88 6.77 -3.06 -17.11
N LEU A 89 5.93 -2.06 -17.40
CA LEU A 89 5.77 -0.90 -16.53
C LEU A 89 4.29 -0.64 -16.23
N GLY A 90 4.01 -0.28 -15.00
CA GLY A 90 2.68 0.01 -14.52
C GLY A 90 2.65 1.00 -13.37
N VAL A 91 1.45 1.24 -12.89
CA VAL A 91 1.17 2.03 -11.68
C VAL A 91 0.23 1.26 -10.79
N GLU A 92 0.43 1.38 -9.48
CA GLU A 92 -0.44 0.76 -8.48
C GLU A 92 -0.79 1.74 -7.36
N LEU A 93 -1.96 1.54 -6.78
CA LEU A 93 -2.43 2.18 -5.56
C LEU A 93 -2.71 1.10 -4.54
N SER A 94 -2.02 1.13 -3.41
CA SER A 94 -2.21 0.20 -2.30
C SER A 94 -2.76 0.91 -1.08
N ALA A 95 -3.79 0.34 -0.46
CA ALA A 95 -4.27 0.73 0.86
C ALA A 95 -3.84 -0.34 1.86
N MET A 96 -3.11 0.06 2.93
CA MET A 96 -2.49 -0.88 3.85
C MET A 96 -2.84 -0.61 5.31
N ASN A 97 -2.97 -1.68 6.08
CA ASN A 97 -3.04 -1.68 7.52
C ASN A 97 -1.92 -2.61 8.04
N LEU A 98 -0.89 -2.00 8.61
CA LEU A 98 0.31 -2.72 9.06
C LEU A 98 0.16 -3.33 10.46
N GLY A 99 -1.09 -3.37 10.98
CA GLY A 99 -1.42 -4.00 12.24
C GLY A 99 -1.02 -3.19 13.48
N LYS A 100 -1.18 -3.82 14.63
CA LYS A 100 -0.88 -3.25 15.95
C LYS A 100 0.28 -4.03 16.56
N ALA A 101 1.38 -3.36 16.84
CA ALA A 101 2.52 -3.91 17.57
C ALA A 101 2.61 -3.33 18.98
N ASP A 102 3.18 -4.10 19.92
CA ASP A 102 3.41 -3.63 21.27
C ASP A 102 4.67 -2.79 21.36
N ARG A 103 4.59 -1.65 22.04
CA ARG A 103 5.68 -0.72 22.22
C ARG A 103 5.74 -0.19 23.63
N ALA A 104 6.78 -0.55 24.38
CA ALA A 104 7.04 -0.05 25.72
C ALA A 104 5.82 -0.10 26.67
N GLY A 105 5.12 -1.25 26.71
CA GLY A 105 3.90 -1.43 27.50
C GLY A 105 2.63 -0.78 26.92
N GLY A 106 2.74 -0.14 25.76
CA GLY A 106 1.61 0.40 24.99
C GLY A 106 1.53 -0.22 23.60
N SER A 107 1.13 0.57 22.60
CA SER A 107 0.95 0.06 21.23
C SER A 107 1.30 1.09 20.17
N VAL A 108 1.69 0.58 19.00
CA VAL A 108 1.88 1.36 17.78
C VAL A 108 1.07 0.75 16.65
N VAL A 109 0.41 1.61 15.88
CA VAL A 109 -0.36 1.23 14.68
C VAL A 109 0.05 2.15 13.54
N ALA A 110 0.28 1.57 12.35
CA ALA A 110 0.48 2.33 11.11
C ALA A 110 -0.51 1.88 10.04
N ARG A 111 -1.06 2.85 9.34
CA ARG A 111 -1.94 2.67 8.17
C ARG A 111 -1.53 3.66 7.10
N GLY A 112 -1.72 3.29 5.85
CA GLY A 112 -1.33 4.21 4.78
C GLY A 112 -1.92 3.85 3.43
N VAL A 113 -1.66 4.77 2.51
CA VAL A 113 -1.91 4.59 1.08
C VAL A 113 -0.59 4.84 0.36
N ASN A 114 -0.23 3.96 -0.55
CA ASN A 114 0.97 4.06 -1.36
C ASN A 114 0.58 4.15 -2.84
N LEU A 115 1.18 5.07 -3.57
CA LEU A 115 1.08 5.16 -5.02
C LEU A 115 2.47 4.84 -5.58
N SER A 116 2.60 3.75 -6.33
CA SER A 116 3.90 3.29 -6.83
C SER A 116 3.93 3.18 -8.35
N ALA A 117 5.09 3.48 -8.90
CA ALA A 117 5.50 2.96 -10.20
C ALA A 117 5.95 1.50 -10.00
N VAL A 118 5.54 0.65 -10.91
CA VAL A 118 5.81 -0.79 -10.90
C VAL A 118 6.60 -1.15 -12.14
N GLY A 119 7.69 -1.90 -11.96
CA GLY A 119 8.44 -2.53 -13.02
C GLY A 119 8.34 -4.05 -12.90
N ARG A 120 7.97 -4.73 -13.98
CA ARG A 120 7.81 -6.18 -14.02
C ARG A 120 8.78 -6.80 -15.03
N LEU A 121 9.55 -7.77 -14.57
CA LEU A 121 10.49 -8.53 -15.37
C LEU A 121 10.01 -9.98 -15.47
N PRO A 122 9.49 -10.45 -16.61
CA PRO A 122 9.14 -11.85 -16.80
C PRO A 122 10.41 -12.70 -16.76
N LEU A 123 10.43 -13.72 -15.91
CA LEU A 123 11.51 -14.69 -15.78
C LEU A 123 11.20 -15.97 -16.56
N SER A 124 9.92 -16.31 -16.68
CA SER A 124 9.38 -17.41 -17.47
C SER A 124 7.89 -17.17 -17.73
N ASP A 125 7.22 -18.10 -18.42
CA ASP A 125 5.77 -18.02 -18.66
C ASP A 125 4.94 -17.99 -17.36
N SER A 126 5.48 -18.56 -16.29
CA SER A 126 4.78 -18.65 -14.99
C SER A 126 5.31 -17.71 -13.92
N PHE A 127 6.52 -17.17 -14.06
CA PHE A 127 7.18 -16.37 -13.01
C PHE A 127 7.59 -15.01 -13.52
N ALA A 128 7.37 -13.98 -12.69
CA ALA A 128 7.88 -12.65 -12.94
C ALA A 128 8.45 -12.05 -11.65
N LEU A 129 9.51 -11.26 -11.79
CA LEU A 129 10.03 -10.41 -10.71
C LEU A 129 9.40 -9.03 -10.84
N GLU A 130 8.84 -8.54 -9.75
CA GLU A 130 8.27 -7.22 -9.67
C GLU A 130 9.08 -6.32 -8.73
N GLY A 131 9.30 -5.09 -9.14
CA GLY A 131 9.88 -4.04 -8.32
C GLY A 131 8.96 -2.83 -8.29
N LYS A 132 8.79 -2.20 -7.12
CA LYS A 132 7.93 -1.03 -6.97
C LYS A 132 8.56 0.05 -6.11
N VAL A 133 8.24 1.30 -6.44
CA VAL A 133 8.70 2.47 -5.68
C VAL A 133 7.72 3.63 -5.84
N GLY A 134 7.47 4.34 -4.75
CA GLY A 134 6.59 5.51 -4.78
C GLY A 134 6.33 6.13 -3.43
N PRO A 135 5.62 7.27 -3.39
CA PRO A 135 5.25 7.93 -2.14
C PRO A 135 4.19 7.13 -1.36
N THR A 136 4.39 7.07 -0.05
CA THR A 136 3.43 6.53 0.91
C THR A 136 2.90 7.64 1.80
N TYR A 137 1.61 7.89 1.77
CA TYR A 137 0.94 8.72 2.78
C TYR A 137 0.53 7.84 3.95
N GLY A 138 1.10 8.10 5.12
CA GLY A 138 0.90 7.31 6.31
C GLY A 138 0.27 8.07 7.47
N VAL A 139 -0.48 7.32 8.27
CA VAL A 139 -1.02 7.76 9.56
C VAL A 139 -0.61 6.76 10.61
N THR A 140 0.07 7.23 11.64
CA THR A 140 0.50 6.42 12.78
C THR A 140 -0.20 6.87 14.06
N ARG A 141 -0.37 5.93 14.96
CA ARG A 141 -0.85 6.19 16.32
C ARG A 141 0.05 5.44 17.30
N VAL A 142 0.56 6.17 18.27
CA VAL A 142 1.35 5.65 19.39
C VAL A 142 0.55 5.85 20.67
N SER A 143 0.44 4.82 21.47
CA SER A 143 -0.11 4.86 22.82
C SER A 143 0.92 4.20 23.73
N ALA A 144 1.43 4.91 24.71
CA ALA A 144 2.39 4.39 25.68
C ALA A 144 2.02 4.92 27.07
N PRO A 145 2.29 4.18 28.17
CA PRO A 145 2.14 4.68 29.51
C PRO A 145 3.17 5.79 29.80
N ASP A 146 2.84 6.75 30.64
CA ASP A 146 3.71 7.92 30.95
C ASP A 146 5.09 7.51 31.47
N ILE A 147 5.15 6.39 32.21
CA ILE A 147 6.42 5.83 32.73
C ILE A 147 7.38 5.41 31.63
N ALA A 148 6.90 5.16 30.42
CA ALA A 148 7.75 4.76 29.29
C ALA A 148 8.57 5.91 28.72
N GLY A 149 8.25 7.17 29.05
CA GLY A 149 8.91 8.35 28.50
C GLY A 149 8.75 8.51 26.98
N ILE A 150 7.77 7.81 26.39
CA ILE A 150 7.46 7.86 24.97
C ILE A 150 6.18 8.66 24.78
N PRO A 151 6.20 9.75 23.98
CA PRO A 151 4.99 10.54 23.77
C PRO A 151 3.92 9.74 23.04
N SER A 152 2.70 9.78 23.59
CA SER A 152 1.51 9.23 22.96
C SER A 152 0.91 10.25 22.01
N GLY A 153 0.31 9.78 20.90
CA GLY A 153 -0.34 10.67 19.95
C GLY A 153 -0.54 10.07 18.58
N ARG A 154 -0.89 10.92 17.64
CA ARG A 154 -1.07 10.60 16.23
C ARG A 154 -0.13 11.46 15.40
N ASP A 155 0.50 10.84 14.42
CA ASP A 155 1.31 11.53 13.42
C ASP A 155 0.87 11.12 12.01
N ARG A 156 1.18 11.95 11.03
CA ARG A 156 0.87 11.70 9.62
C ARG A 156 1.91 12.39 8.75
N GLY A 157 2.19 11.78 7.60
CA GLY A 157 3.16 12.36 6.70
C GLY A 157 3.34 11.51 5.44
N ILE A 158 4.15 12.05 4.55
CA ILE A 158 4.55 11.38 3.32
C ILE A 158 5.94 10.80 3.53
N GLY A 159 6.09 9.51 3.23
CA GLY A 159 7.36 8.79 3.21
C GLY A 159 7.60 8.14 1.86
N LEU A 160 8.69 7.43 1.73
CA LEU A 160 9.00 6.58 0.59
C LEU A 160 8.54 5.16 0.88
N GLY A 161 7.90 4.53 -0.12
CA GLY A 161 7.63 3.11 -0.17
C GLY A 161 8.40 2.47 -1.30
N TYR A 162 8.95 1.29 -1.09
CA TYR A 162 9.57 0.47 -2.13
C TYR A 162 9.50 -1.00 -1.75
N GLY A 163 9.58 -1.85 -2.76
CA GLY A 163 9.49 -3.30 -2.54
C GLY A 163 9.87 -4.10 -3.76
N VAL A 164 9.97 -5.40 -3.52
CA VAL A 164 10.18 -6.42 -4.55
C VAL A 164 9.24 -7.59 -4.28
N ALA A 165 8.75 -8.23 -5.32
CA ALA A 165 7.92 -9.41 -5.23
C ALA A 165 8.26 -10.42 -6.33
N LEU A 166 8.02 -11.68 -6.05
CA LEU A 166 8.02 -12.76 -7.03
C LEU A 166 6.56 -13.13 -7.28
N ASP A 167 6.12 -12.92 -8.50
CA ASP A 167 4.78 -13.29 -8.97
C ASP A 167 4.78 -14.65 -9.62
N VAL A 168 3.69 -15.38 -9.39
CA VAL A 168 3.43 -16.70 -9.96
C VAL A 168 2.05 -16.68 -10.61
N ASN A 169 2.01 -16.90 -11.92
CA ASN A 169 0.75 -17.10 -12.65
C ASN A 169 0.20 -18.50 -12.34
N VAL A 170 -0.99 -18.57 -11.74
CA VAL A 170 -1.63 -19.82 -11.29
C VAL A 170 -2.61 -20.34 -12.34
N ALA A 171 -3.44 -19.46 -12.88
CA ALA A 171 -4.45 -19.76 -13.88
C ALA A 171 -4.78 -18.50 -14.70
N HIS A 172 -5.73 -18.61 -15.64
CA HIS A 172 -6.16 -17.46 -16.44
C HIS A 172 -6.56 -16.27 -15.59
N GLY A 173 -5.72 -15.23 -15.56
CA GLY A 173 -5.91 -14.01 -14.78
C GLY A 173 -5.60 -14.14 -13.28
N LEU A 174 -5.53 -15.34 -12.71
CA LEU A 174 -5.22 -15.54 -11.30
C LEU A 174 -3.70 -15.65 -11.10
N HIS A 175 -3.18 -14.85 -10.19
CA HIS A 175 -1.78 -14.86 -9.79
C HIS A 175 -1.62 -14.82 -8.29
N GLY A 176 -0.52 -15.36 -7.80
CA GLY A 176 -0.08 -15.23 -6.42
C GLY A 176 1.26 -14.53 -6.36
N SER A 177 1.58 -13.88 -5.26
CA SER A 177 2.91 -13.32 -5.07
C SER A 177 3.44 -13.48 -3.65
N ILE A 178 4.76 -13.52 -3.53
CA ILE A 178 5.48 -13.34 -2.28
C ILE A 178 6.36 -12.10 -2.42
N GLY A 179 6.22 -11.16 -1.49
CA GLY A 179 6.89 -9.88 -1.56
C GLY A 179 7.54 -9.44 -0.27
N TRP A 180 8.48 -8.52 -0.41
CA TRP A 180 9.05 -7.73 0.67
C TRP A 180 8.91 -6.26 0.32
N GLU A 181 8.42 -5.48 1.30
CA GLU A 181 8.17 -4.04 1.16
C GLU A 181 8.74 -3.29 2.34
N GLN A 182 9.18 -2.06 2.11
CA GLN A 182 9.51 -1.12 3.16
C GLN A 182 8.80 0.21 2.90
N HIS A 183 8.17 0.74 3.94
CA HIS A 183 7.50 2.03 3.91
C HIS A 183 8.00 2.89 5.07
N ASP A 184 8.34 4.13 4.78
CA ASP A 184 8.73 5.11 5.78
C ASP A 184 7.49 5.82 6.32
N PHE A 185 7.33 5.79 7.64
CA PHE A 185 6.24 6.46 8.36
C PHE A 185 6.80 7.47 9.36
N HIS A 186 5.99 8.47 9.68
CA HIS A 186 6.29 9.40 10.76
C HIS A 186 5.64 8.92 12.06
N PHE A 187 6.42 8.89 13.14
CA PHE A 187 5.97 8.46 14.46
C PHE A 187 6.19 9.58 15.47
N VAL A 188 5.19 9.80 16.33
CA VAL A 188 5.27 10.79 17.41
C VAL A 188 6.50 10.51 18.28
N GLY A 189 7.32 11.54 18.49
CA GLY A 189 8.52 11.50 19.33
C GLY A 189 9.71 10.73 18.74
N GLN A 190 9.60 10.16 17.53
CA GLN A 190 10.69 9.43 16.88
C GLN A 190 11.00 9.94 15.47
N GLY A 191 10.09 10.71 14.87
CA GLY A 191 10.21 11.18 13.48
C GLY A 191 9.98 10.05 12.47
N ARG A 192 10.77 10.04 11.40
CA ARG A 192 10.65 9.05 10.32
C ARG A 192 11.26 7.72 10.74
N SER A 193 10.52 6.65 10.55
CA SER A 193 11.00 5.28 10.79
C SER A 193 10.39 4.31 9.79
N ALA A 194 11.18 3.30 9.42
CA ALA A 194 10.78 2.29 8.45
C ALA A 194 9.88 1.23 9.09
N VAL A 195 8.85 0.81 8.35
CA VAL A 195 8.11 -0.42 8.61
C VAL A 195 8.35 -1.36 7.44
N ARG A 196 8.86 -2.55 7.74
CA ARG A 196 9.14 -3.61 6.77
C ARG A 196 8.03 -4.63 6.82
N ASN A 197 7.65 -5.15 5.67
CA ASN A 197 6.53 -6.07 5.54
C ASN A 197 6.90 -7.20 4.58
N VAL A 198 6.73 -8.44 5.01
CA VAL A 198 6.78 -9.62 4.13
C VAL A 198 5.35 -10.02 3.86
N THR A 199 4.97 -10.16 2.60
CA THR A 199 3.59 -10.36 2.16
C THR A 199 3.43 -11.61 1.32
N LEU A 200 2.26 -12.21 1.44
CA LEU A 200 1.70 -13.15 0.48
C LEU A 200 0.45 -12.50 -0.10
N ALA A 201 0.34 -12.47 -1.41
CA ALA A 201 -0.82 -11.91 -2.09
C ALA A 201 -1.47 -12.92 -3.03
N LEU A 202 -2.76 -12.72 -3.24
CA LEU A 202 -3.54 -13.37 -4.27
C LEU A 202 -4.24 -12.27 -5.07
N GLY A 203 -4.13 -12.33 -6.39
CA GLY A 203 -4.64 -11.30 -7.25
C GLY A 203 -5.29 -11.84 -8.53
N TYR A 204 -6.01 -10.94 -9.17
CA TYR A 204 -6.67 -11.20 -10.45
C TYR A 204 -6.38 -10.07 -11.43
N THR A 205 -5.97 -10.45 -12.64
CA THR A 205 -5.69 -9.56 -13.76
C THR A 205 -6.82 -9.69 -14.80
N PHE A 206 -7.35 -8.57 -15.29
CA PHE A 206 -8.45 -8.49 -16.24
C PHE A 206 -8.23 -7.45 -17.33
#